data_f70183f8908533c9d5a0b3014918e150
#
_entry.id   f70183f8908533c9d5a0b3014918e150
#
_cell.length_a   1.000
_cell.length_b   1.000
_cell.length_c   1.000
_cell.angle_alpha   90.00
_cell.angle_beta   90.00
_cell.angle_gamma   90.00
#
_symmetry.space_group_name_H-M   'P 1'
#
loop_
_entity.id
_entity.type
_entity.pdbx_description
1 polymer ?
#
loop_
_entity_poly.entity_id
_entity_poly.type
_entity_poly.pdbx_seq_one_letter_code
_entity_poly.pdbx_strand_id
1 'polypeptide(L)'
;MNYVTANAHVGHDDWNERLELAQQMIPLIHQLHRNNNVVTTIFGRPLVGQTDIDIIKSHRYGRRIAQRHLSTAETLPILVELADMNLGAASVDLGRLVLGWEESNEENLRMYLEGELCEIVGAGVDLETTDVVLYGFGRIGRLLARLLVAREAAYGGVRLRGIVLRKKGDGDILKRASLLRRDSVHGAFNGTISVDEENEVIWANGTKIQMIYANDPSEIDYTSYGINNAILVDNTGAWRDREGLSQHLKAKGISRVLLTAPGKGDIKNIVYGINNDNIADEDQILSAASCTTNGITPVLKVINDRYGVTHGHVETAHSFTNDQNLIDNYHKGDRRGRAAGLNMVLTATGAAKAVAKALPEFEGKLTGNAIRVPTPDVSMAVLNLELEKEVEREEVNDFLRNVSLHSDLRQQISYIASPEVVSSDFIGNTHAGIVDGVATIASGKHLVLYVWYDNEFGYSNQVVRIVEELSLIHISEPTR
;
A
#
# COMPACT_ATOMS: atom_id res chain seq x y z
N MET A 1 -31.68 -7.56 2.09
CA MET A 1 -30.47 -8.39 2.20
C MET A 1 -30.63 -9.59 1.28
N ASN A 2 -30.36 -9.42 0.01
CA ASN A 2 -30.25 -10.57 -0.90
C ASN A 2 -28.77 -10.83 -1.11
N TYR A 3 -28.19 -11.65 -0.18
CA TYR A 3 -27.01 -12.42 -0.59
C TYR A 3 -27.50 -13.25 -1.78
N VAL A 4 -26.98 -12.95 -2.95
CA VAL A 4 -27.00 -13.91 -4.04
C VAL A 4 -26.29 -15.13 -3.47
N THR A 5 -27.05 -16.10 -3.00
CA THR A 5 -26.58 -17.45 -2.75
C THR A 5 -26.12 -17.96 -4.11
N ALA A 6 -24.87 -17.63 -4.45
CA ALA A 6 -24.19 -18.33 -5.53
C ALA A 6 -24.30 -19.81 -5.14
N ASN A 7 -24.83 -20.63 -6.05
CA ASN A 7 -24.97 -22.06 -5.88
C ASN A 7 -23.73 -22.63 -5.23
N ALA A 8 -23.87 -23.04 -3.97
CA ALA A 8 -22.76 -23.42 -3.11
C ALA A 8 -22.19 -24.79 -3.40
N HIS A 9 -22.63 -25.43 -4.44
CA HIS A 9 -22.10 -26.71 -4.93
C HIS A 9 -21.26 -26.50 -6.20
N VAL A 10 -20.09 -25.88 -6.00
CA VAL A 10 -18.97 -26.16 -6.89
C VAL A 10 -18.62 -27.62 -6.62
N GLY A 11 -18.95 -28.52 -7.51
CA GLY A 11 -18.58 -29.91 -7.40
C GLY A 11 -17.06 -30.05 -7.31
N HIS A 12 -16.57 -31.19 -6.82
CA HIS A 12 -15.14 -31.47 -6.72
C HIS A 12 -14.45 -31.38 -8.09
N ASP A 13 -15.14 -31.78 -9.15
CA ASP A 13 -14.64 -31.73 -10.53
C ASP A 13 -14.47 -30.30 -11.04
N ASP A 14 -15.42 -29.39 -10.77
CA ASP A 14 -15.31 -27.96 -11.10
C ASP A 14 -14.16 -27.26 -10.30
N TRP A 15 -13.91 -27.70 -9.06
CA TRP A 15 -12.75 -27.22 -8.30
C TRP A 15 -11.43 -27.65 -8.93
N ASN A 16 -11.31 -28.93 -9.30
CA ASN A 16 -10.10 -29.47 -9.92
C ASN A 16 -9.81 -28.81 -11.27
N GLU A 17 -10.84 -28.61 -12.10
CA GLU A 17 -10.70 -27.89 -13.35
C GLU A 17 -10.16 -26.48 -13.17
N ARG A 18 -10.71 -25.72 -12.21
CA ARG A 18 -10.22 -24.37 -11.89
C ARG A 18 -8.77 -24.38 -11.40
N LEU A 19 -8.41 -25.37 -10.59
CA LEU A 19 -7.07 -25.53 -10.06
C LEU A 19 -6.08 -25.82 -11.19
N GLU A 20 -6.40 -26.75 -12.10
CA GLU A 20 -5.58 -27.09 -13.26
C GLU A 20 -5.37 -25.87 -14.18
N LEU A 21 -6.42 -25.11 -14.46
CA LEU A 21 -6.33 -23.90 -15.27
C LEU A 21 -5.46 -22.84 -14.59
N ALA A 22 -5.63 -22.63 -13.28
CA ALA A 22 -4.79 -21.68 -12.53
C ALA A 22 -3.30 -22.12 -12.52
N GLN A 23 -3.02 -23.41 -12.44
CA GLN A 23 -1.66 -23.95 -12.53
C GLN A 23 -1.05 -23.72 -13.92
N GLN A 24 -1.83 -23.82 -14.99
CA GLN A 24 -1.38 -23.50 -16.35
C GLN A 24 -1.09 -22.01 -16.53
N MET A 25 -1.78 -21.11 -15.82
CA MET A 25 -1.53 -19.68 -15.88
C MET A 25 -0.17 -19.27 -15.28
N ILE A 26 0.31 -19.95 -14.22
CA ILE A 26 1.51 -19.59 -13.48
C ILE A 26 2.76 -19.43 -14.39
N PRO A 27 3.13 -20.40 -15.23
CA PRO A 27 4.30 -20.26 -16.09
C PRO A 27 4.17 -19.13 -17.11
N LEU A 28 2.98 -18.88 -17.66
CA LEU A 28 2.72 -17.80 -18.61
C LEU A 28 2.84 -16.42 -17.95
N ILE A 29 2.28 -16.27 -16.75
CA ILE A 29 2.43 -15.06 -15.93
C ILE A 29 3.91 -14.75 -15.69
N HIS A 30 4.69 -15.77 -15.31
CA HIS A 30 6.12 -15.59 -15.09
C HIS A 30 6.91 -15.36 -16.38
N GLN A 31 6.50 -15.92 -17.51
CA GLN A 31 7.12 -15.69 -18.82
C GLN A 31 6.93 -14.22 -19.23
N LEU A 32 5.69 -13.73 -19.21
CA LEU A 32 5.36 -12.33 -19.52
C LEU A 32 6.12 -11.35 -18.63
N HIS A 33 6.16 -11.64 -17.34
CA HIS A 33 6.88 -10.79 -16.40
C HIS A 33 8.39 -10.77 -16.67
N ARG A 34 9.04 -11.95 -16.82
CA ARG A 34 10.51 -12.02 -17.00
C ARG A 34 10.98 -11.51 -18.35
N ASN A 35 10.24 -11.78 -19.42
CA ASN A 35 10.67 -11.47 -20.78
C ASN A 35 10.31 -10.04 -21.20
N ASN A 36 9.15 -9.56 -20.71
CA ASN A 36 8.53 -8.33 -21.18
C ASN A 36 8.29 -7.32 -20.06
N ASN A 37 8.53 -7.70 -18.80
CA ASN A 37 8.12 -6.95 -17.61
C ASN A 37 6.63 -6.56 -17.62
N VAL A 38 5.79 -7.47 -18.13
CA VAL A 38 4.35 -7.31 -18.09
C VAL A 38 3.80 -7.85 -16.78
N VAL A 39 3.17 -7.00 -16.00
CA VAL A 39 2.48 -7.37 -14.76
C VAL A 39 1.03 -7.68 -15.07
N THR A 40 0.66 -8.95 -15.03
CA THR A 40 -0.74 -9.37 -15.22
C THR A 40 -1.54 -9.18 -13.94
N THR A 41 -2.76 -8.66 -14.07
CA THR A 41 -3.68 -8.41 -12.94
C THR A 41 -5.09 -8.92 -13.22
N ILE A 42 -5.88 -9.08 -12.17
CA ILE A 42 -7.35 -9.21 -12.23
C ILE A 42 -7.96 -8.04 -11.45
N PHE A 43 -8.54 -7.09 -12.15
CA PHE A 43 -9.09 -5.84 -11.59
C PHE A 43 -8.13 -5.17 -10.58
N GLY A 44 -6.87 -5.00 -11.03
CA GLY A 44 -5.82 -4.38 -10.26
C GLY A 44 -5.16 -5.27 -9.21
N ARG A 45 -5.54 -6.54 -9.06
CA ARG A 45 -4.85 -7.52 -8.20
C ARG A 45 -3.77 -8.25 -8.99
N PRO A 46 -2.50 -8.09 -8.63
CA PRO A 46 -1.41 -8.72 -9.37
C PRO A 46 -1.43 -10.24 -9.22
N LEU A 47 -1.06 -10.93 -10.30
CA LEU A 47 -0.96 -12.38 -10.35
C LEU A 47 0.48 -12.88 -10.27
N VAL A 48 1.47 -12.01 -10.46
CA VAL A 48 2.89 -12.38 -10.40
C VAL A 48 3.25 -12.86 -9.00
N GLY A 49 3.88 -14.03 -8.91
CA GLY A 49 4.29 -14.63 -7.63
C GLY A 49 3.14 -15.21 -6.79
N GLN A 50 1.92 -15.26 -7.32
CA GLN A 50 0.77 -15.83 -6.64
C GLN A 50 0.71 -17.34 -6.80
N THR A 51 0.07 -18.02 -5.82
CA THR A 51 -0.25 -19.45 -5.92
C THR A 51 -1.50 -19.65 -6.78
N ASP A 52 -1.74 -20.90 -7.22
CA ASP A 52 -2.97 -21.31 -7.92
C ASP A 52 -4.23 -20.93 -7.12
N ILE A 53 -4.22 -21.10 -5.80
CA ILE A 53 -5.33 -20.73 -4.91
C ILE A 53 -5.53 -19.19 -4.90
N ASP A 54 -4.45 -18.41 -4.89
CA ASP A 54 -4.56 -16.95 -4.88
C ASP A 54 -5.02 -16.40 -6.25
N ILE A 55 -4.66 -17.06 -7.33
CA ILE A 55 -5.21 -16.77 -8.67
C ILE A 55 -6.73 -17.00 -8.69
N ILE A 56 -7.21 -18.14 -8.17
CA ILE A 56 -8.64 -18.42 -8.05
C ILE A 56 -9.35 -17.39 -7.16
N LYS A 57 -8.74 -17.00 -6.03
CA LYS A 57 -9.28 -15.93 -5.17
C LYS A 57 -9.39 -14.58 -5.90
N SER A 58 -8.42 -14.25 -6.74
CA SER A 58 -8.44 -13.02 -7.54
C SER A 58 -9.59 -13.03 -8.55
N HIS A 59 -9.86 -14.15 -9.21
CA HIS A 59 -11.03 -14.32 -10.09
C HIS A 59 -12.35 -14.23 -9.29
N ARG A 60 -12.41 -14.86 -8.12
CA ARG A 60 -13.59 -14.74 -7.24
C ARG A 60 -13.83 -13.29 -6.79
N TYR A 61 -12.78 -12.52 -6.56
CA TYR A 61 -12.91 -11.08 -6.29
C TYR A 61 -13.43 -10.34 -7.52
N GLY A 62 -12.92 -10.65 -8.72
CA GLY A 62 -13.33 -10.05 -9.99
C GLY A 62 -14.83 -10.13 -10.23
N ARG A 63 -15.50 -11.18 -9.72
CA ARG A 63 -16.97 -11.32 -9.76
C ARG A 63 -17.72 -10.11 -9.17
N ARG A 64 -17.14 -9.44 -8.16
CA ARG A 64 -17.77 -8.28 -7.51
C ARG A 64 -17.75 -7.05 -8.42
N ILE A 65 -16.74 -6.94 -9.27
CA ILE A 65 -16.55 -5.82 -10.19
C ILE A 65 -17.32 -6.08 -11.49
N ALA A 66 -17.13 -7.26 -12.09
CA ALA A 66 -17.80 -7.66 -13.31
C ALA A 66 -19.30 -7.93 -13.15
N GLN A 67 -19.81 -8.02 -11.92
CA GLN A 67 -21.19 -8.40 -11.57
C GLN A 67 -21.62 -9.77 -12.15
N ARG A 68 -20.68 -10.56 -12.60
CA ARG A 68 -20.83 -11.92 -13.06
C ARG A 68 -19.64 -12.80 -12.66
N HIS A 69 -19.74 -14.08 -12.86
CA HIS A 69 -18.62 -14.99 -12.65
C HIS A 69 -17.55 -14.71 -13.72
N LEU A 70 -16.31 -14.50 -13.29
CA LEU A 70 -15.13 -14.48 -14.13
C LEU A 70 -14.34 -15.75 -13.84
N SER A 71 -14.17 -16.62 -14.83
CA SER A 71 -13.50 -17.90 -14.67
C SER A 71 -12.04 -17.85 -15.15
N THR A 72 -11.23 -18.77 -14.66
CA THR A 72 -9.87 -18.99 -15.17
C THR A 72 -9.88 -19.46 -16.62
N ALA A 73 -10.96 -20.14 -17.07
CA ALA A 73 -11.15 -20.57 -18.44
C ALA A 73 -11.32 -19.41 -19.44
N GLU A 74 -11.85 -18.26 -18.99
CA GLU A 74 -12.00 -17.07 -19.82
C GLU A 74 -10.69 -16.25 -19.92
N THR A 75 -9.90 -16.24 -18.87
CA THR A 75 -8.66 -15.44 -18.80
C THR A 75 -7.43 -16.18 -19.32
N LEU A 76 -7.41 -17.52 -19.27
CA LEU A 76 -6.27 -18.32 -19.76
C LEU A 76 -6.01 -18.14 -21.27
N PRO A 77 -7.02 -18.16 -22.17
CA PRO A 77 -6.79 -17.91 -23.60
C PRO A 77 -6.17 -16.53 -23.86
N ILE A 78 -6.62 -15.49 -23.16
CA ILE A 78 -6.02 -14.15 -23.25
C ILE A 78 -4.54 -14.21 -22.83
N LEU A 79 -4.25 -14.86 -21.72
CA LEU A 79 -2.89 -14.97 -21.21
C LEU A 79 -1.96 -15.75 -22.17
N VAL A 80 -2.47 -16.76 -22.85
CA VAL A 80 -1.74 -17.52 -23.88
C VAL A 80 -1.41 -16.61 -25.07
N GLU A 81 -2.36 -15.86 -25.59
CA GLU A 81 -2.12 -14.91 -26.69
C GLU A 81 -1.11 -13.83 -26.29
N LEU A 82 -1.25 -13.25 -25.08
CA LEU A 82 -0.31 -12.24 -24.58
C LEU A 82 1.12 -12.78 -24.48
N ALA A 83 1.29 -14.05 -24.10
CA ALA A 83 2.61 -14.68 -23.95
C ALA A 83 3.34 -14.84 -25.30
N ASP A 84 2.60 -14.89 -26.40
CA ASP A 84 3.11 -14.95 -27.77
C ASP A 84 3.26 -13.56 -28.42
N MET A 85 2.83 -12.49 -27.73
CA MET A 85 2.98 -11.12 -28.21
C MET A 85 4.30 -10.52 -27.74
N ASN A 86 4.94 -9.73 -28.61
CA ASN A 86 6.09 -8.92 -28.24
C ASN A 86 5.61 -7.63 -27.57
N LEU A 87 5.35 -7.68 -26.26
CA LEU A 87 4.85 -6.55 -25.48
C LEU A 87 5.99 -5.82 -24.80
N GLY A 88 5.87 -4.51 -24.65
CA GLY A 88 6.68 -3.70 -23.76
C GLY A 88 6.20 -3.78 -22.32
N ALA A 89 6.97 -3.16 -21.40
CA ALA A 89 6.65 -3.13 -19.98
C ALA A 89 5.32 -2.43 -19.71
N ALA A 90 4.41 -3.14 -19.03
CA ALA A 90 3.07 -2.62 -18.71
C ALA A 90 2.38 -3.40 -17.59
N SER A 91 1.31 -2.81 -17.05
CA SER A 91 0.33 -3.54 -16.23
C SER A 91 -0.88 -3.89 -17.09
N VAL A 92 -1.12 -5.18 -17.30
CA VAL A 92 -2.21 -5.69 -18.15
C VAL A 92 -3.27 -6.39 -17.30
N ASP A 93 -4.50 -5.89 -17.36
CA ASP A 93 -5.62 -6.42 -16.58
C ASP A 93 -6.45 -7.42 -17.38
N LEU A 94 -6.25 -8.70 -17.09
CA LEU A 94 -6.95 -9.79 -17.78
C LEU A 94 -8.48 -9.73 -17.60
N GLY A 95 -8.94 -9.29 -16.42
CA GLY A 95 -10.37 -9.18 -16.16
C GLY A 95 -11.04 -8.11 -17.03
N ARG A 96 -10.36 -6.98 -17.25
CA ARG A 96 -10.84 -5.92 -18.15
C ARG A 96 -10.80 -6.35 -19.60
N LEU A 97 -9.75 -7.05 -20.01
CA LEU A 97 -9.63 -7.55 -21.38
C LEU A 97 -10.74 -8.57 -21.71
N VAL A 98 -11.12 -9.45 -20.77
CA VAL A 98 -12.27 -10.34 -20.97
C VAL A 98 -13.55 -9.55 -21.20
N LEU A 99 -13.85 -8.57 -20.35
CA LEU A 99 -15.08 -7.78 -20.46
C LEU A 99 -15.10 -6.95 -21.75
N GLY A 100 -13.99 -6.30 -22.08
CA GLY A 100 -13.89 -5.50 -23.31
C GLY A 100 -14.00 -6.34 -24.56
N TRP A 101 -13.45 -7.57 -24.57
CA TRP A 101 -13.60 -8.48 -25.69
C TRP A 101 -15.04 -8.93 -25.89
N GLU A 102 -15.77 -9.24 -24.83
CA GLU A 102 -17.19 -9.57 -24.89
C GLU A 102 -18.06 -8.42 -25.42
N GLU A 103 -17.69 -7.18 -25.10
CA GLU A 103 -18.38 -5.98 -25.58
C GLU A 103 -17.97 -5.59 -27.02
N SER A 104 -16.82 -6.08 -27.47
CA SER A 104 -16.31 -5.80 -28.81
C SER A 104 -17.06 -6.60 -29.86
N ASN A 105 -17.04 -6.13 -31.12
CA ASN A 105 -17.56 -6.88 -32.27
C ASN A 105 -16.44 -7.68 -32.97
N GLU A 106 -15.27 -7.79 -32.37
CA GLU A 106 -14.12 -8.49 -32.95
C GLU A 106 -14.19 -9.98 -32.61
N GLU A 107 -14.17 -10.84 -33.62
CA GLU A 107 -14.23 -12.30 -33.45
C GLU A 107 -12.83 -12.91 -33.22
N ASN A 108 -11.76 -12.17 -33.58
CA ASN A 108 -10.39 -12.62 -33.46
C ASN A 108 -9.75 -12.03 -32.20
N LEU A 109 -9.53 -12.86 -31.19
CA LEU A 109 -8.94 -12.46 -29.92
C LEU A 109 -7.60 -11.73 -30.10
N ARG A 110 -6.74 -12.22 -31.00
CA ARG A 110 -5.43 -11.61 -31.29
C ARG A 110 -5.56 -10.19 -31.81
N MET A 111 -6.44 -9.97 -32.78
CA MET A 111 -6.69 -8.64 -33.35
C MET A 111 -7.26 -7.68 -32.30
N TYR A 112 -8.18 -8.15 -31.46
CA TYR A 112 -8.68 -7.37 -30.34
C TYR A 112 -7.54 -6.92 -29.40
N LEU A 113 -6.69 -7.88 -28.97
CA LEU A 113 -5.58 -7.59 -28.06
C LEU A 113 -4.54 -6.65 -28.68
N GLU A 114 -4.23 -6.80 -29.97
CA GLU A 114 -3.32 -5.89 -30.68
C GLU A 114 -3.90 -4.47 -30.77
N GLY A 115 -5.21 -4.33 -30.89
CA GLY A 115 -5.89 -3.03 -30.84
C GLY A 115 -5.84 -2.38 -29.46
N GLU A 116 -6.24 -3.12 -28.42
CA GLU A 116 -6.27 -2.61 -27.02
C GLU A 116 -4.88 -2.30 -26.46
N LEU A 117 -3.88 -3.04 -26.91
CA LEU A 117 -2.50 -2.94 -26.40
C LEU A 117 -1.53 -2.29 -27.41
N CYS A 118 -2.06 -1.56 -28.39
CA CYS A 118 -1.29 -1.00 -29.49
C CYS A 118 -0.11 -0.12 -29.04
N GLU A 119 -0.23 0.55 -27.90
CA GLU A 119 0.84 1.41 -27.34
C GLU A 119 2.03 0.62 -26.81
N ILE A 120 1.85 -0.64 -26.43
CA ILE A 120 2.89 -1.47 -25.84
C ILE A 120 3.34 -2.62 -26.76
N VAL A 121 2.63 -2.88 -27.85
CA VAL A 121 3.03 -3.89 -28.85
C VAL A 121 4.29 -3.39 -29.59
N GLY A 122 5.38 -4.16 -29.50
CA GLY A 122 6.66 -3.81 -30.12
C GLY A 122 7.49 -2.77 -29.35
N ALA A 123 6.98 -2.24 -28.24
CA ALA A 123 7.75 -1.37 -27.37
C ALA A 123 8.83 -2.18 -26.61
N GLY A 124 10.05 -1.67 -26.55
CA GLY A 124 11.17 -2.33 -25.85
C GLY A 124 10.96 -2.42 -24.34
N VAL A 125 11.71 -3.31 -23.71
CA VAL A 125 11.76 -3.45 -22.24
C VAL A 125 12.93 -2.62 -21.71
N ASP A 126 12.81 -1.31 -21.74
CA ASP A 126 13.80 -0.42 -21.12
C ASP A 126 13.20 0.15 -19.83
N LEU A 127 13.56 -0.47 -18.70
CA LEU A 127 13.15 -0.01 -17.38
C LEU A 127 14.39 0.50 -16.64
N GLU A 128 14.50 1.80 -16.53
CA GLU A 128 15.37 2.39 -15.53
C GLU A 128 14.81 2.04 -14.13
N THR A 129 15.62 1.33 -13.34
CA THR A 129 15.27 1.02 -11.96
C THR A 129 15.77 2.10 -11.02
N THR A 130 14.90 2.63 -10.17
CA THR A 130 15.25 3.60 -9.13
C THR A 130 15.72 2.89 -7.88
N ASP A 131 16.94 3.23 -7.43
CA ASP A 131 17.48 2.70 -6.18
C ASP A 131 16.76 3.30 -4.97
N VAL A 132 16.43 2.45 -4.00
CA VAL A 132 15.79 2.85 -2.73
C VAL A 132 16.69 2.48 -1.56
N VAL A 133 16.83 3.40 -0.62
CA VAL A 133 17.57 3.20 0.63
C VAL A 133 16.61 3.42 1.80
N LEU A 134 16.57 2.48 2.74
CA LEU A 134 15.82 2.64 3.99
C LEU A 134 16.76 3.15 5.09
N TYR A 135 16.44 4.27 5.70
CA TYR A 135 17.13 4.77 6.89
C TYR A 135 16.33 4.42 8.14
N GLY A 136 16.83 3.44 8.90
CA GLY A 136 16.12 2.81 10.01
C GLY A 136 15.46 1.47 9.63
N PHE A 137 15.57 0.49 10.54
CA PHE A 137 15.09 -0.88 10.35
C PHE A 137 14.25 -1.35 11.53
N GLY A 138 13.32 -0.48 11.96
CA GLY A 138 12.26 -0.76 12.94
C GLY A 138 11.10 -1.54 12.34
N ARG A 139 9.90 -1.43 12.95
CA ARG A 139 8.68 -2.11 12.44
C ARG A 139 8.40 -1.71 10.98
N ILE A 140 8.21 -0.42 10.73
CA ILE A 140 7.89 0.10 9.38
C ILE A 140 9.04 -0.20 8.40
N GLY A 141 10.29 0.04 8.77
CA GLY A 141 11.43 -0.24 7.88
C GLY A 141 11.52 -1.71 7.45
N ARG A 142 11.17 -2.68 8.32
CA ARG A 142 11.13 -4.10 7.95
C ARG A 142 9.95 -4.44 7.05
N LEU A 143 8.77 -3.84 7.25
CA LEU A 143 7.64 -4.03 6.36
C LEU A 143 7.88 -3.42 4.99
N LEU A 144 8.48 -2.23 4.94
CA LEU A 144 8.91 -1.62 3.68
C LEU A 144 9.95 -2.48 2.95
N ALA A 145 10.92 -3.05 3.67
CA ALA A 145 11.88 -3.97 3.05
C ALA A 145 11.18 -5.19 2.44
N ARG A 146 10.23 -5.81 3.13
CA ARG A 146 9.43 -6.92 2.62
C ARG A 146 8.62 -6.52 1.38
N LEU A 147 7.99 -5.35 1.41
CA LEU A 147 7.18 -4.84 0.31
C LEU A 147 8.05 -4.50 -0.91
N LEU A 148 9.16 -3.79 -0.72
CA LEU A 148 10.06 -3.42 -1.81
C LEU A 148 10.66 -4.64 -2.51
N VAL A 149 11.10 -5.65 -1.74
CA VAL A 149 11.59 -6.92 -2.32
C VAL A 149 10.49 -7.63 -3.11
N ALA A 150 9.25 -7.65 -2.59
CA ALA A 150 8.12 -8.24 -3.31
C ALA A 150 7.73 -7.43 -4.56
N ARG A 151 7.84 -6.09 -4.50
CA ARG A 151 7.56 -5.19 -5.63
C ARG A 151 8.60 -5.27 -6.72
N GLU A 152 9.89 -5.30 -6.37
CA GLU A 152 10.99 -5.51 -7.34
C GLU A 152 10.76 -6.79 -8.14
N ALA A 153 10.38 -7.88 -7.44
CA ALA A 153 10.08 -9.16 -8.07
C ALA A 153 8.80 -9.14 -8.94
N ALA A 154 7.84 -8.27 -8.63
CA ALA A 154 6.53 -8.26 -9.29
C ALA A 154 6.37 -7.17 -10.35
N TYR A 155 6.97 -5.99 -10.16
CA TYR A 155 6.73 -4.82 -11.01
C TYR A 155 8.00 -4.21 -11.62
N GLY A 156 9.20 -4.49 -11.06
CA GLY A 156 10.39 -3.72 -11.39
C GLY A 156 10.26 -2.24 -10.96
N GLY A 157 10.99 -1.35 -11.59
CA GLY A 157 10.90 0.11 -11.39
C GLY A 157 11.59 0.62 -10.12
N VAL A 158 11.42 -0.01 -8.97
CA VAL A 158 12.08 0.35 -7.70
C VAL A 158 12.85 -0.84 -7.13
N ARG A 159 14.04 -0.60 -6.61
CA ARG A 159 14.90 -1.66 -6.07
C ARG A 159 15.49 -1.28 -4.72
N LEU A 160 15.27 -2.12 -3.72
CA LEU A 160 15.90 -1.93 -2.41
C LEU A 160 17.40 -2.27 -2.47
N ARG A 161 18.25 -1.26 -2.28
CA ARG A 161 19.70 -1.41 -2.37
C ARG A 161 20.41 -1.38 -1.03
N GLY A 162 19.93 -0.59 -0.09
CA GLY A 162 20.59 -0.40 1.19
C GLY A 162 19.67 -0.18 2.35
N ILE A 163 20.13 -0.56 3.53
CA ILE A 163 19.47 -0.27 4.82
C ILE A 163 20.51 0.34 5.74
N VAL A 164 20.26 1.56 6.22
CA VAL A 164 21.14 2.28 7.12
C VAL A 164 20.66 2.16 8.55
N LEU A 165 21.57 1.86 9.45
CA LEU A 165 21.28 1.73 10.88
C LEU A 165 22.56 1.87 11.74
N ARG A 166 22.38 2.01 13.06
CA ARG A 166 23.47 1.97 14.01
C ARG A 166 23.79 0.54 14.41
N LYS A 167 25.06 0.14 14.33
CA LYS A 167 25.52 -1.19 14.79
C LYS A 167 25.35 -1.32 16.29
N LYS A 168 24.77 -2.43 16.76
CA LYS A 168 24.52 -2.68 18.19
C LYS A 168 25.44 -3.73 18.82
N GLY A 169 26.43 -4.20 18.07
CA GLY A 169 27.40 -5.20 18.54
C GLY A 169 27.66 -6.30 17.52
N ASP A 170 28.38 -7.32 17.93
CA ASP A 170 28.71 -8.46 17.09
C ASP A 170 27.46 -9.27 16.72
N GLY A 171 27.41 -9.77 15.48
CA GLY A 171 26.25 -10.50 14.96
C GLY A 171 24.97 -9.65 14.78
N ASP A 172 25.07 -8.30 14.74
CA ASP A 172 23.91 -7.41 14.53
C ASP A 172 23.16 -7.79 13.24
N ILE A 173 23.88 -8.01 12.14
CA ILE A 173 23.27 -8.38 10.86
C ILE A 173 22.44 -9.68 10.92
N LEU A 174 22.90 -10.69 11.65
CA LEU A 174 22.17 -11.96 11.84
C LEU A 174 20.85 -11.73 12.57
N LYS A 175 20.89 -10.88 13.63
CA LYS A 175 19.66 -10.49 14.35
C LYS A 175 18.70 -9.70 13.48
N ARG A 176 19.23 -8.78 12.64
CA ARG A 176 18.41 -8.02 11.69
C ARG A 176 17.75 -8.92 10.66
N ALA A 177 18.50 -9.85 10.08
CA ALA A 177 17.97 -10.85 9.17
C ALA A 177 16.92 -11.75 9.83
N SER A 178 17.13 -12.15 11.08
CA SER A 178 16.15 -12.92 11.85
C SER A 178 14.83 -12.15 12.06
N LEU A 179 14.92 -10.85 12.37
CA LEU A 179 13.75 -9.99 12.51
C LEU A 179 13.03 -9.73 11.17
N LEU A 180 13.74 -9.78 10.03
CA LEU A 180 13.12 -9.73 8.72
C LEU A 180 12.39 -11.03 8.37
N ARG A 181 12.98 -12.18 8.76
CA ARG A 181 12.37 -13.51 8.51
C ARG A 181 11.08 -13.74 9.27
N ARG A 182 10.94 -13.18 10.48
CA ARG A 182 9.83 -13.48 11.38
C ARG A 182 9.27 -12.21 11.97
N ASP A 183 7.96 -12.10 11.93
CA ASP A 183 7.23 -11.02 12.59
C ASP A 183 6.03 -11.61 13.33
N SER A 184 5.81 -11.19 14.58
CA SER A 184 4.74 -11.73 15.42
C SER A 184 3.35 -11.33 14.96
N VAL A 185 3.23 -10.23 14.24
CA VAL A 185 1.95 -9.70 13.71
C VAL A 185 1.76 -10.14 12.26
N HIS A 186 2.76 -9.87 11.40
CA HIS A 186 2.67 -10.08 9.95
C HIS A 186 3.26 -11.42 9.49
N GLY A 187 3.61 -12.32 10.40
CA GLY A 187 4.06 -13.67 10.09
C GLY A 187 5.44 -13.76 9.45
N ALA A 188 5.73 -14.91 8.85
CA ALA A 188 7.00 -15.18 8.21
C ALA A 188 7.18 -14.35 6.91
N PHE A 189 8.44 -14.04 6.58
CA PHE A 189 8.78 -13.52 5.26
C PHE A 189 8.45 -14.54 4.18
N ASN A 190 7.81 -14.12 3.12
CA ASN A 190 7.47 -14.98 1.98
C ASN A 190 8.69 -15.12 1.06
N GLY A 191 9.54 -16.10 1.38
CA GLY A 191 10.73 -16.40 0.59
C GLY A 191 11.96 -16.80 1.40
N THR A 192 13.13 -16.58 0.81
CA THR A 192 14.43 -16.97 1.37
C THR A 192 15.25 -15.75 1.78
N ILE A 193 15.94 -15.85 2.90
CA ILE A 193 16.89 -14.83 3.38
C ILE A 193 18.20 -15.53 3.72
N SER A 194 19.30 -15.07 3.14
CA SER A 194 20.66 -15.44 3.51
C SER A 194 21.47 -14.20 3.90
N VAL A 195 22.57 -14.41 4.60
CA VAL A 195 23.42 -13.34 5.14
C VAL A 195 24.86 -13.59 4.72
N ASP A 196 25.49 -12.58 4.20
CA ASP A 196 26.93 -12.48 4.00
C ASP A 196 27.47 -11.51 5.05
N GLU A 197 28.05 -12.07 6.12
CA GLU A 197 28.54 -11.26 7.24
C GLU A 197 29.80 -10.50 6.90
N GLU A 198 30.64 -11.04 6.00
CA GLU A 198 31.90 -10.42 5.62
C GLU A 198 31.66 -9.13 4.79
N ASN A 199 30.71 -9.18 3.87
CA ASN A 199 30.34 -8.05 3.02
C ASN A 199 29.20 -7.20 3.60
N GLU A 200 28.69 -7.54 4.78
CA GLU A 200 27.54 -6.88 5.42
C GLU A 200 26.30 -6.81 4.50
N VAL A 201 25.95 -7.93 3.85
CA VAL A 201 24.83 -8.03 2.90
C VAL A 201 23.76 -9.00 3.39
N ILE A 202 22.51 -8.60 3.23
CA ILE A 202 21.36 -9.51 3.33
C ILE A 202 20.85 -9.76 1.91
N TRP A 203 20.71 -11.03 1.55
CA TRP A 203 20.05 -11.45 0.33
C TRP A 203 18.62 -11.87 0.65
N ALA A 204 17.62 -11.22 0.05
CA ALA A 204 16.21 -11.54 0.23
C ALA A 204 15.57 -11.79 -1.14
N ASN A 205 15.14 -13.02 -1.41
CA ASN A 205 14.61 -13.46 -2.72
C ASN A 205 15.50 -13.06 -3.92
N GLY A 206 16.84 -13.07 -3.74
CA GLY A 206 17.79 -12.65 -4.78
C GLY A 206 18.11 -11.15 -4.79
N THR A 207 17.35 -10.31 -4.12
CA THR A 207 17.67 -8.89 -3.94
C THR A 207 18.85 -8.71 -2.99
N LYS A 208 19.90 -8.02 -3.47
CA LYS A 208 21.10 -7.68 -2.68
C LYS A 208 20.84 -6.42 -1.88
N ILE A 209 20.77 -6.55 -0.55
CA ILE A 209 20.55 -5.43 0.36
C ILE A 209 21.82 -5.16 1.17
N GLN A 210 22.48 -4.04 0.93
CA GLN A 210 23.66 -3.62 1.68
C GLN A 210 23.24 -3.10 3.05
N MET A 211 23.80 -3.65 4.12
CA MET A 211 23.66 -3.12 5.48
C MET A 211 24.74 -2.06 5.71
N ILE A 212 24.33 -0.81 5.90
CA ILE A 212 25.22 0.34 6.02
C ILE A 212 25.15 0.81 7.48
N TYR A 213 26.27 0.69 8.18
CA TYR A 213 26.34 1.11 9.58
C TYR A 213 26.90 2.52 9.69
N ALA A 214 26.09 3.47 10.12
CA ALA A 214 26.46 4.87 10.26
C ALA A 214 25.81 5.52 11.47
N ASN A 215 26.46 6.53 12.02
CA ASN A 215 25.95 7.36 13.11
C ASN A 215 25.43 8.72 12.60
N ASP A 216 26.05 9.25 11.56
CA ASP A 216 25.69 10.52 10.92
C ASP A 216 25.24 10.27 9.46
N PRO A 217 24.03 10.69 9.08
CA PRO A 217 23.55 10.50 7.73
C PRO A 217 24.32 11.29 6.67
N SER A 218 24.92 12.41 7.03
CA SER A 218 25.62 13.30 6.07
C SER A 218 27.00 12.80 5.66
N GLU A 219 27.58 11.85 6.40
CA GLU A 219 28.92 11.31 6.16
C GLU A 219 28.92 10.07 5.25
N ILE A 220 27.75 9.57 4.84
CA ILE A 220 27.64 8.34 4.06
C ILE A 220 27.91 8.65 2.59
N ASP A 221 28.80 7.87 1.96
CA ASP A 221 28.98 7.84 0.52
C ASP A 221 28.28 6.60 -0.06
N TYR A 222 27.02 6.74 -0.49
CA TYR A 222 26.24 5.65 -1.06
C TYR A 222 26.80 5.20 -2.42
N THR A 223 27.53 6.07 -3.14
CA THR A 223 28.12 5.74 -4.43
C THR A 223 29.21 4.68 -4.30
N SER A 224 29.86 4.58 -3.15
CA SER A 224 30.82 3.52 -2.85
C SER A 224 30.20 2.11 -2.83
N TYR A 225 28.88 2.02 -2.65
CA TYR A 225 28.10 0.78 -2.76
C TYR A 225 27.41 0.61 -4.10
N GLY A 226 27.70 1.49 -5.07
CA GLY A 226 27.06 1.53 -6.38
C GLY A 226 25.60 1.96 -6.33
N ILE A 227 25.22 2.79 -5.33
CA ILE A 227 23.89 3.36 -5.16
C ILE A 227 23.95 4.82 -5.62
N ASN A 228 23.17 5.15 -6.65
CA ASN A 228 23.21 6.47 -7.26
C ASN A 228 21.79 7.01 -7.45
N ASN A 229 21.62 8.31 -7.26
CA ASN A 229 20.35 9.01 -7.47
C ASN A 229 19.17 8.34 -6.73
N ALA A 230 19.43 7.81 -5.53
CA ALA A 230 18.46 6.99 -4.79
C ALA A 230 17.42 7.84 -4.07
N ILE A 231 16.23 7.24 -3.88
CA ILE A 231 15.21 7.72 -2.95
C ILE A 231 15.53 7.13 -1.57
N LEU A 232 15.76 8.00 -0.59
CA LEU A 232 15.96 7.58 0.80
C LEU A 232 14.65 7.70 1.56
N VAL A 233 14.24 6.60 2.23
CA VAL A 233 13.03 6.57 3.07
C VAL A 233 13.44 6.57 4.54
N ASP A 234 13.18 7.67 5.26
CA ASP A 234 13.49 7.80 6.68
C ASP A 234 12.38 7.22 7.56
N ASN A 235 12.67 6.11 8.21
CA ASN A 235 11.78 5.36 9.09
C ASN A 235 12.10 5.56 10.57
N THR A 236 13.00 6.48 10.91
CA THR A 236 13.46 6.67 12.29
C THR A 236 12.53 7.59 13.10
N GLY A 237 11.89 8.55 12.42
CA GLY A 237 11.13 9.62 13.06
C GLY A 237 11.98 10.55 13.93
N ALA A 238 13.31 10.48 13.81
CA ALA A 238 14.26 11.33 14.54
C ALA A 238 14.15 12.79 14.11
N TRP A 239 14.07 12.99 12.80
CA TRP A 239 13.88 14.29 12.17
C TRP A 239 12.52 14.37 11.50
N ARG A 240 11.85 15.52 11.61
CA ARG A 240 10.53 15.74 11.02
C ARG A 240 10.40 17.10 10.34
N ASP A 241 11.45 17.88 10.34
CA ASP A 241 11.56 19.18 9.70
C ASP A 241 12.57 19.17 8.57
N ARG A 242 12.54 20.21 7.75
CA ARG A 242 13.41 20.32 6.58
C ARG A 242 14.89 20.37 6.96
N GLU A 243 15.25 21.05 8.04
CA GLU A 243 16.64 21.15 8.50
C GLU A 243 17.23 19.78 8.83
N GLY A 244 16.51 18.98 9.64
CA GLY A 244 16.96 17.64 10.01
C GLY A 244 17.02 16.68 8.82
N LEU A 245 15.99 16.66 7.98
CA LEU A 245 15.92 15.75 6.84
C LEU A 245 16.91 16.11 5.72
N SER A 246 17.28 17.39 5.59
CA SER A 246 18.28 17.82 4.60
C SER A 246 19.68 17.25 4.85
N GLN A 247 19.95 16.71 6.05
CA GLN A 247 21.21 16.03 6.31
C GLN A 247 21.42 14.82 5.38
N HIS A 248 20.34 14.12 5.02
CA HIS A 248 20.40 13.01 4.09
C HIS A 248 20.82 13.44 2.66
N LEU A 249 20.43 14.64 2.24
CA LEU A 249 20.78 15.17 0.91
C LEU A 249 22.24 15.62 0.79
N LYS A 250 22.95 15.74 1.92
CA LYS A 250 24.40 16.02 1.91
C LYS A 250 25.22 14.77 1.55
N ALA A 251 24.62 13.60 1.75
CA ALA A 251 25.24 12.32 1.42
C ALA A 251 25.28 12.12 -0.10
N LYS A 252 26.39 11.63 -0.63
CA LYS A 252 26.50 11.34 -2.07
C LYS A 252 25.65 10.15 -2.46
N GLY A 253 24.90 10.27 -3.54
CA GLY A 253 24.07 9.20 -4.10
C GLY A 253 22.60 9.26 -3.72
N ILE A 254 22.17 10.25 -2.91
CA ILE A 254 20.74 10.47 -2.57
C ILE A 254 20.21 11.69 -3.33
N SER A 255 19.08 11.54 -3.98
CA SER A 255 18.38 12.60 -4.72
C SER A 255 17.14 13.12 -3.99
N ARG A 256 16.42 12.25 -3.32
CA ARG A 256 15.17 12.58 -2.63
C ARG A 256 15.05 11.89 -1.29
N VAL A 257 14.30 12.49 -0.37
CA VAL A 257 14.03 11.98 0.98
C VAL A 257 12.53 11.90 1.21
N LEU A 258 12.03 10.72 1.56
CA LEU A 258 10.66 10.49 1.97
C LEU A 258 10.61 10.14 3.46
N LEU A 259 9.94 10.95 4.26
CA LEU A 259 9.74 10.70 5.68
C LEU A 259 8.48 9.82 5.92
N THR A 260 8.60 8.76 6.71
CA THR A 260 7.45 7.92 7.12
C THR A 260 6.79 8.37 8.42
N ALA A 261 6.65 9.66 8.59
CA ALA A 261 5.96 10.30 9.71
C ALA A 261 5.45 11.67 9.27
N PRO A 262 4.50 12.31 9.99
CA PRO A 262 4.03 13.64 9.63
C PRO A 262 5.17 14.67 9.62
N GLY A 263 5.37 15.29 8.47
CA GLY A 263 6.33 16.37 8.27
C GLY A 263 5.86 17.67 8.93
N LYS A 264 6.83 18.41 9.49
CA LYS A 264 6.62 19.73 10.11
C LYS A 264 6.97 20.86 9.14
N GLY A 265 6.46 22.05 9.45
CA GLY A 265 6.72 23.25 8.66
C GLY A 265 6.15 23.14 7.25
N ASP A 266 7.00 23.47 6.28
CA ASP A 266 6.70 23.53 4.84
C ASP A 266 6.80 22.19 4.11
N ILE A 267 7.12 21.10 4.78
CA ILE A 267 7.21 19.78 4.15
C ILE A 267 5.82 19.35 3.67
N LYS A 268 5.71 19.05 2.39
CA LYS A 268 4.49 18.49 1.81
C LYS A 268 4.21 17.11 2.40
N ASN A 269 3.02 16.93 2.95
CA ASN A 269 2.54 15.65 3.45
C ASN A 269 1.66 15.03 2.36
N ILE A 270 2.14 13.96 1.77
CA ILE A 270 1.49 13.28 0.65
C ILE A 270 0.61 12.15 1.16
N VAL A 271 -0.63 12.15 0.70
CA VAL A 271 -1.59 11.04 0.82
C VAL A 271 -1.83 10.55 -0.60
N TYR A 272 -1.39 9.33 -0.91
CA TYR A 272 -1.46 8.78 -2.25
C TYR A 272 -2.91 8.67 -2.75
N GLY A 273 -3.15 9.08 -3.99
CA GLY A 273 -4.47 9.16 -4.61
C GLY A 273 -5.26 10.43 -4.24
N ILE A 274 -4.70 11.30 -3.39
CA ILE A 274 -5.38 12.53 -2.94
C ILE A 274 -4.63 13.78 -3.41
N ASN A 275 -3.34 13.87 -3.14
CA ASN A 275 -2.53 15.04 -3.45
C ASN A 275 -1.14 14.72 -3.99
N ASN A 276 -0.91 13.49 -4.48
CA ASN A 276 0.34 13.10 -5.12
C ASN A 276 0.61 13.90 -6.41
N ASP A 277 -0.43 14.37 -7.11
CA ASP A 277 -0.29 15.25 -8.28
C ASP A 277 0.34 16.62 -7.94
N ASN A 278 0.43 16.96 -6.66
CA ASN A 278 1.11 18.17 -6.17
C ASN A 278 2.63 17.98 -5.97
N ILE A 279 3.15 16.79 -6.24
CA ILE A 279 4.59 16.52 -6.19
C ILE A 279 5.23 17.18 -7.42
N ALA A 280 6.18 18.08 -7.19
CA ALA A 280 6.94 18.74 -8.22
C ALA A 280 8.35 18.12 -8.35
N ASP A 281 8.98 18.30 -9.50
CA ASP A 281 10.32 17.77 -9.76
C ASP A 281 11.38 18.29 -8.79
N GLU A 282 11.23 19.52 -8.32
CA GLU A 282 12.11 20.14 -7.34
C GLU A 282 11.89 19.71 -5.89
N ASP A 283 10.83 18.94 -5.62
CA ASP A 283 10.53 18.44 -4.26
C ASP A 283 11.51 17.35 -3.85
N GLN A 284 12.56 17.73 -3.16
CA GLN A 284 13.57 16.78 -2.66
C GLN A 284 13.22 16.17 -1.29
N ILE A 285 12.36 16.83 -0.49
CA ILE A 285 11.99 16.37 0.85
C ILE A 285 10.47 16.34 0.96
N LEU A 286 9.94 15.14 1.15
CA LEU A 286 8.51 14.86 1.25
C LEU A 286 8.19 14.02 2.49
N SER A 287 6.93 13.97 2.87
CA SER A 287 6.41 13.11 3.94
C SER A 287 5.25 12.28 3.43
N ALA A 288 5.20 11.01 3.79
CA ALA A 288 4.07 10.13 3.56
C ALA A 288 2.93 10.29 4.60
N ALA A 289 2.91 11.41 5.32
CA ALA A 289 1.95 11.71 6.39
C ALA A 289 1.91 10.63 7.49
N SER A 290 0.77 10.42 8.15
CA SER A 290 0.59 9.37 9.16
C SER A 290 -0.32 8.25 8.67
N CYS A 291 -0.29 7.10 9.33
CA CYS A 291 -1.20 5.98 9.07
C CYS A 291 -2.67 6.40 9.20
N THR A 292 -3.02 7.15 10.25
CA THR A 292 -4.39 7.66 10.46
C THR A 292 -4.79 8.64 9.35
N THR A 293 -3.90 9.57 8.98
CA THR A 293 -4.16 10.52 7.88
C THR A 293 -4.42 9.78 6.57
N ASN A 294 -3.59 8.79 6.23
CA ASN A 294 -3.80 7.97 5.04
C ASN A 294 -5.12 7.19 5.10
N GLY A 295 -5.48 6.64 6.26
CA GLY A 295 -6.68 5.84 6.43
C GLY A 295 -7.98 6.61 6.26
N ILE A 296 -8.02 7.87 6.71
CA ILE A 296 -9.28 8.65 6.74
C ILE A 296 -9.42 9.63 5.57
N THR A 297 -8.32 10.19 5.05
CA THR A 297 -8.38 11.28 4.05
C THR A 297 -9.10 10.85 2.76
N PRO A 298 -8.84 9.66 2.19
CA PRO A 298 -9.57 9.22 0.99
C PRO A 298 -11.08 9.11 1.23
N VAL A 299 -11.49 8.60 2.40
CA VAL A 299 -12.91 8.47 2.76
C VAL A 299 -13.55 9.84 2.95
N LEU A 300 -12.87 10.76 3.65
CA LEU A 300 -13.32 12.14 3.84
C LEU A 300 -13.46 12.87 2.51
N LYS A 301 -12.52 12.67 1.58
CA LYS A 301 -12.57 13.27 0.23
C LYS A 301 -13.85 12.90 -0.51
N VAL A 302 -14.14 11.60 -0.64
CA VAL A 302 -15.31 11.15 -1.41
C VAL A 302 -16.64 11.52 -0.73
N ILE A 303 -16.69 11.53 0.60
CA ILE A 303 -17.88 12.00 1.35
C ILE A 303 -18.07 13.51 1.15
N ASN A 304 -17.00 14.30 1.25
CA ASN A 304 -17.09 15.75 1.06
C ASN A 304 -17.52 16.10 -0.35
N ASP A 305 -16.95 15.45 -1.37
CA ASP A 305 -17.29 15.73 -2.77
C ASP A 305 -18.76 15.44 -3.09
N ARG A 306 -19.34 14.44 -2.47
CA ARG A 306 -20.72 14.04 -2.75
C ARG A 306 -21.75 14.76 -1.88
N TYR A 307 -21.47 14.92 -0.59
CA TYR A 307 -22.45 15.34 0.39
C TYR A 307 -22.13 16.68 1.07
N GLY A 308 -20.88 17.16 0.96
CA GLY A 308 -20.39 18.36 1.65
C GLY A 308 -20.21 18.10 3.15
N VAL A 309 -19.00 18.27 3.67
CA VAL A 309 -18.72 18.19 5.11
C VAL A 309 -18.61 19.58 5.68
N THR A 310 -19.47 19.92 6.64
CA THR A 310 -19.44 21.23 7.33
C THR A 310 -18.54 21.18 8.56
N HIS A 311 -18.69 20.14 9.39
CA HIS A 311 -17.90 19.91 10.59
C HIS A 311 -17.68 18.42 10.81
N GLY A 312 -16.68 18.08 11.62
CA GLY A 312 -16.50 16.68 12.03
C GLY A 312 -15.56 16.51 13.22
N HIS A 313 -15.68 15.32 13.82
CA HIS A 313 -14.77 14.85 14.85
C HIS A 313 -14.21 13.49 14.45
N VAL A 314 -12.90 13.36 14.55
CA VAL A 314 -12.17 12.12 14.29
C VAL A 314 -11.70 11.56 15.63
N GLU A 315 -12.29 10.46 16.06
CA GLU A 315 -11.79 9.68 17.19
C GLU A 315 -11.12 8.42 16.65
N THR A 316 -9.90 8.09 17.08
CA THR A 316 -9.27 6.84 16.65
C THR A 316 -8.93 5.94 17.82
N ALA A 317 -9.52 4.73 17.83
CA ALA A 317 -9.05 3.62 18.62
C ALA A 317 -7.79 3.05 17.95
N HIS A 318 -6.63 3.48 18.42
CA HIS A 318 -5.35 3.21 17.76
C HIS A 318 -4.56 2.15 18.51
N SER A 319 -4.06 1.16 17.80
CA SER A 319 -3.13 0.16 18.33
C SER A 319 -1.94 0.81 19.02
N PHE A 320 -1.41 0.16 20.05
CA PHE A 320 -0.20 0.65 20.70
C PHE A 320 1.01 0.57 19.72
N THR A 321 1.96 1.45 19.92
CA THR A 321 3.17 1.54 19.11
C THR A 321 4.41 1.46 20.00
N ASN A 322 5.57 1.23 19.41
CA ASN A 322 6.84 1.03 20.13
C ASN A 322 7.28 2.22 20.99
N ASP A 323 6.65 3.37 20.89
CA ASP A 323 6.89 4.52 21.77
C ASP A 323 6.19 4.39 23.12
N GLN A 324 5.24 3.45 23.29
CA GLN A 324 4.60 3.17 24.56
C GLN A 324 5.38 2.10 25.35
N ASN A 325 5.38 2.25 26.66
CA ASN A 325 6.05 1.28 27.52
C ASN A 325 5.26 -0.02 27.64
N LEU A 326 5.97 -1.15 27.66
CA LEU A 326 5.36 -2.45 27.88
C LEU A 326 4.80 -2.58 29.31
N ILE A 327 5.55 -2.07 30.28
CA ILE A 327 5.20 -1.94 31.71
C ILE A 327 5.37 -0.49 32.13
N ASP A 328 4.77 -0.09 33.25
CA ASP A 328 4.83 1.28 33.77
C ASP A 328 6.28 1.76 33.92
N ASN A 329 6.63 2.84 33.21
CA ASN A 329 7.94 3.46 33.27
C ASN A 329 7.87 4.93 32.83
N TYR A 330 8.96 5.66 33.06
CA TYR A 330 9.06 7.07 32.63
C TYR A 330 8.86 7.22 31.11
N HIS A 331 8.05 8.22 30.75
CA HIS A 331 7.84 8.65 29.37
C HIS A 331 7.60 10.16 29.35
N LYS A 332 8.09 10.85 28.33
CA LYS A 332 7.90 12.31 28.17
C LYS A 332 6.44 12.74 27.93
N GLY A 333 5.58 11.83 27.47
CA GLY A 333 4.14 12.03 27.30
C GLY A 333 3.40 11.39 28.48
N ASP A 334 2.57 12.19 29.18
CA ASP A 334 2.03 11.88 30.52
C ASP A 334 1.44 10.48 30.69
N ARG A 335 0.61 10.03 29.76
CA ARG A 335 -0.08 8.74 29.86
C ARG A 335 0.61 7.59 29.15
N ARG A 336 1.55 7.88 28.23
CA ARG A 336 2.20 6.86 27.39
C ARG A 336 3.23 6.01 28.13
N GLY A 337 3.59 6.40 29.34
CA GLY A 337 4.45 5.61 30.23
C GLY A 337 3.75 4.44 30.91
N ARG A 338 2.42 4.36 30.85
CA ARG A 338 1.65 3.26 31.45
C ARG A 338 1.65 2.05 30.53
N ALA A 339 1.52 0.85 31.11
CA ALA A 339 1.60 -0.43 30.42
C ALA A 339 0.63 -0.51 29.25
N ALA A 340 1.16 -0.61 28.04
CA ALA A 340 0.38 -0.55 26.78
C ALA A 340 -0.60 -1.70 26.63
N GLY A 341 -0.24 -2.90 27.08
CA GLY A 341 -1.07 -4.10 26.98
C GLY A 341 -2.24 -4.18 27.99
N LEU A 342 -2.31 -3.23 28.94
CA LEU A 342 -3.31 -3.24 30.00
C LEU A 342 -4.24 -2.02 30.01
N ASN A 343 -3.86 -0.95 29.30
CA ASN A 343 -4.52 0.34 29.46
C ASN A 343 -5.01 0.92 28.14
N MET A 344 -6.18 1.53 28.18
CA MET A 344 -6.57 2.54 27.18
C MET A 344 -5.96 3.87 27.56
N VAL A 345 -5.32 4.54 26.61
CA VAL A 345 -4.56 5.77 26.83
C VAL A 345 -5.06 6.87 25.90
N LEU A 346 -5.67 7.91 26.49
CA LEU A 346 -6.01 9.13 25.75
C LEU A 346 -4.76 9.87 25.33
N THR A 347 -4.65 10.22 24.08
CA THR A 347 -3.54 11.00 23.54
C THR A 347 -4.02 11.92 22.41
N ALA A 348 -3.33 13.04 22.23
CA ALA A 348 -3.61 13.92 21.09
C ALA A 348 -3.24 13.22 19.77
N THR A 349 -4.01 13.49 18.73
CA THR A 349 -3.68 13.16 17.34
C THR A 349 -3.56 14.43 16.51
N GLY A 350 -2.57 14.45 15.61
CA GLY A 350 -2.45 15.49 14.60
C GLY A 350 -3.26 15.21 13.33
N ALA A 351 -4.01 14.09 13.28
CA ALA A 351 -4.66 13.61 12.05
C ALA A 351 -5.66 14.62 11.48
N ALA A 352 -6.50 15.25 12.31
CA ALA A 352 -7.45 16.27 11.87
C ALA A 352 -6.77 17.45 11.16
N LYS A 353 -5.66 17.97 11.73
CA LYS A 353 -4.86 19.03 11.10
C LYS A 353 -4.10 18.54 9.87
N ALA A 354 -3.70 17.28 9.87
CA ALA A 354 -2.97 16.69 8.75
C ALA A 354 -3.87 16.44 7.53
N VAL A 355 -5.17 16.16 7.75
CA VAL A 355 -6.16 16.10 6.66
C VAL A 355 -6.23 17.45 5.93
N ALA A 356 -6.27 18.57 6.64
CA ALA A 356 -6.32 19.90 6.03
C ALA A 356 -5.07 20.24 5.21
N LYS A 357 -3.91 19.63 5.52
CA LYS A 357 -2.71 19.78 4.68
C LYS A 357 -2.83 19.07 3.33
N ALA A 358 -3.54 17.96 3.27
CA ALA A 358 -3.77 17.21 2.03
C ALA A 358 -5.04 17.66 1.29
N LEU A 359 -6.05 18.11 2.05
CA LEU A 359 -7.35 18.61 1.58
C LEU A 359 -7.63 19.96 2.21
N PRO A 360 -7.21 21.09 1.61
CA PRO A 360 -7.34 22.43 2.20
C PRO A 360 -8.78 22.83 2.55
N GLU A 361 -9.77 22.26 1.87
CA GLU A 361 -11.20 22.48 2.14
C GLU A 361 -11.65 22.01 3.52
N PHE A 362 -10.83 21.23 4.23
CA PHE A 362 -11.07 20.80 5.61
C PHE A 362 -10.44 21.70 6.66
N GLU A 363 -9.82 22.82 6.26
CA GLU A 363 -9.23 23.77 7.22
C GLU A 363 -10.29 24.26 8.22
N GLY A 364 -10.02 24.06 9.51
CA GLY A 364 -10.93 24.45 10.60
C GLY A 364 -12.18 23.59 10.78
N LYS A 365 -12.46 22.62 9.90
CA LYS A 365 -13.67 21.81 9.99
C LYS A 365 -13.55 20.59 10.91
N LEU A 366 -12.34 20.09 11.15
CA LEU A 366 -12.13 18.84 11.87
C LEU A 366 -11.47 19.07 13.23
N THR A 367 -11.97 18.36 14.23
CA THR A 367 -11.31 18.12 15.51
C THR A 367 -10.93 16.65 15.64
N GLY A 368 -10.04 16.28 16.57
CA GLY A 368 -9.73 14.86 16.73
C GLY A 368 -8.89 14.53 17.95
N ASN A 369 -9.05 13.29 18.40
CA ASN A 369 -8.32 12.63 19.48
C ASN A 369 -7.90 11.22 19.09
N ALA A 370 -7.09 10.58 19.94
CA ALA A 370 -6.75 9.17 19.82
C ALA A 370 -6.86 8.48 21.19
N ILE A 371 -7.42 7.28 21.18
CA ILE A 371 -7.42 6.35 22.30
C ILE A 371 -6.48 5.20 21.92
N ARG A 372 -5.32 5.08 22.57
CA ARG A 372 -4.48 3.90 22.42
C ARG A 372 -5.13 2.72 23.10
N VAL A 373 -5.24 1.60 22.39
CA VAL A 373 -5.90 0.36 22.87
C VAL A 373 -4.88 -0.80 22.92
N PRO A 374 -5.14 -1.83 23.76
CA PRO A 374 -4.22 -2.96 23.96
C PRO A 374 -4.22 -3.97 22.79
N THR A 375 -4.15 -3.49 21.56
CA THR A 375 -4.00 -4.30 20.35
C THR A 375 -2.67 -3.99 19.67
N PRO A 376 -1.95 -4.99 19.13
CA PRO A 376 -0.62 -4.77 18.56
C PRO A 376 -0.65 -4.11 17.18
N ASP A 377 -1.74 -4.27 16.44
CA ASP A 377 -1.93 -3.75 15.09
C ASP A 377 -3.40 -3.64 14.74
N VAL A 378 -3.71 -2.97 13.67
CA VAL A 378 -5.02 -2.54 13.17
C VAL A 378 -5.72 -1.56 14.12
N SER A 379 -5.91 -0.39 13.62
CA SER A 379 -6.59 0.72 14.26
C SER A 379 -7.95 0.98 13.60
N MET A 380 -8.82 1.71 14.29
CA MET A 380 -10.13 2.10 13.78
C MET A 380 -10.36 3.58 14.01
N ALA A 381 -10.70 4.32 12.97
CA ALA A 381 -11.17 5.70 13.09
C ALA A 381 -12.70 5.76 13.07
N VAL A 382 -13.27 6.55 13.97
CA VAL A 382 -14.67 6.95 13.96
C VAL A 382 -14.74 8.37 13.41
N LEU A 383 -15.39 8.53 12.27
CA LEU A 383 -15.64 9.80 11.62
C LEU A 383 -17.06 10.24 11.94
N ASN A 384 -17.20 11.18 12.85
CA ASN A 384 -18.47 11.76 13.21
C ASN A 384 -18.62 13.08 12.47
N LEU A 385 -19.50 13.13 11.45
CA LEU A 385 -19.56 14.19 10.45
C LEU A 385 -20.94 14.86 10.43
N GLU A 386 -20.94 16.18 10.28
CA GLU A 386 -22.09 16.99 9.91
C GLU A 386 -21.98 17.33 8.44
N LEU A 387 -23.03 17.05 7.67
CA LEU A 387 -23.06 17.18 6.21
C LEU A 387 -23.93 18.38 5.77
N GLU A 388 -23.72 18.85 4.55
CA GLU A 388 -24.62 19.85 3.93
C GLU A 388 -25.94 19.21 3.49
N LYS A 389 -25.90 17.94 3.04
CA LYS A 389 -27.05 17.17 2.54
C LYS A 389 -27.52 16.15 3.57
N GLU A 390 -28.81 15.90 3.57
CA GLU A 390 -29.37 14.74 4.27
C GLU A 390 -28.97 13.45 3.58
N VAL A 391 -28.76 12.40 4.37
CA VAL A 391 -28.28 11.10 3.87
C VAL A 391 -29.02 9.95 4.53
N GLU A 392 -29.18 8.88 3.76
CA GLU A 392 -29.66 7.59 4.23
C GLU A 392 -28.50 6.58 4.27
N ARG A 393 -28.53 5.70 5.25
CA ARG A 393 -27.46 4.72 5.49
C ARG A 393 -27.17 3.85 4.27
N GLU A 394 -28.20 3.32 3.64
CA GLU A 394 -28.12 2.44 2.48
C GLU A 394 -27.49 3.18 1.29
N GLU A 395 -27.91 4.41 1.05
CA GLU A 395 -27.33 5.25 -0.02
C GLU A 395 -25.84 5.49 0.17
N VAL A 396 -25.42 5.87 1.38
CA VAL A 396 -24.01 6.09 1.72
C VAL A 396 -23.21 4.81 1.56
N ASN A 397 -23.75 3.69 2.04
CA ASN A 397 -23.10 2.39 1.95
C ASN A 397 -22.94 1.90 0.50
N ASP A 398 -23.94 2.07 -0.34
CA ASP A 398 -23.89 1.72 -1.75
C ASP A 398 -22.88 2.63 -2.50
N PHE A 399 -22.87 3.90 -2.18
CA PHE A 399 -21.87 4.82 -2.73
C PHE A 399 -20.44 4.41 -2.35
N LEU A 400 -20.15 4.18 -1.07
CA LEU A 400 -18.81 3.81 -0.61
C LEU A 400 -18.38 2.43 -1.15
N ARG A 401 -19.31 1.48 -1.27
CA ARG A 401 -19.06 0.20 -1.92
C ARG A 401 -18.69 0.39 -3.39
N ASN A 402 -19.42 1.23 -4.12
CA ASN A 402 -19.12 1.54 -5.52
C ASN A 402 -17.75 2.21 -5.67
N VAL A 403 -17.43 3.20 -4.83
CA VAL A 403 -16.12 3.84 -4.78
C VAL A 403 -15.01 2.81 -4.59
N SER A 404 -15.17 1.89 -3.65
CA SER A 404 -14.16 0.86 -3.34
C SER A 404 -13.92 -0.14 -4.48
N LEU A 405 -14.83 -0.24 -5.44
CA LEU A 405 -14.74 -1.19 -6.56
C LEU A 405 -14.35 -0.53 -7.88
N HIS A 406 -14.85 0.68 -8.15
CA HIS A 406 -14.84 1.27 -9.49
C HIS A 406 -14.12 2.62 -9.60
N SER A 407 -13.80 3.30 -8.48
CA SER A 407 -13.12 4.59 -8.54
C SER A 407 -11.59 4.45 -8.64
N ASP A 408 -10.91 5.54 -8.94
CA ASP A 408 -9.45 5.62 -8.90
C ASP A 408 -8.90 5.41 -7.48
N LEU A 409 -9.72 5.63 -6.45
CA LEU A 409 -9.39 5.39 -5.05
C LEU A 409 -9.62 3.94 -4.59
N ARG A 410 -9.95 3.00 -5.50
CA ARG A 410 -10.18 1.57 -5.17
C ARG A 410 -8.98 0.87 -4.54
N GLN A 411 -7.78 1.42 -4.68
CA GLN A 411 -6.57 0.91 -4.00
C GLN A 411 -6.37 1.53 -2.60
N GLN A 412 -7.00 2.66 -2.32
CA GLN A 412 -6.95 3.35 -1.04
C GLN A 412 -8.13 3.00 -0.15
N ILE A 413 -9.32 2.86 -0.72
CA ILE A 413 -10.56 2.59 0.01
C ILE A 413 -11.02 1.17 -0.27
N SER A 414 -11.21 0.39 0.80
CA SER A 414 -11.93 -0.88 0.78
C SER A 414 -13.26 -0.75 1.52
N TYR A 415 -14.16 -1.72 1.33
CA TYR A 415 -15.46 -1.75 1.97
C TYR A 415 -15.79 -3.16 2.46
N ILE A 416 -16.30 -3.27 3.67
CA ILE A 416 -16.73 -4.52 4.28
C ILE A 416 -18.18 -4.40 4.79
N ALA A 417 -18.96 -5.46 4.61
CA ALA A 417 -20.35 -5.54 5.08
C ALA A 417 -20.61 -6.86 5.84
N SER A 418 -19.59 -7.38 6.51
CA SER A 418 -19.71 -8.56 7.36
C SER A 418 -19.92 -8.15 8.81
N PRO A 419 -20.90 -8.69 9.52
CA PRO A 419 -21.13 -8.40 10.93
C PRO A 419 -20.13 -9.08 11.88
N GLU A 420 -19.25 -9.94 11.37
CA GLU A 420 -18.36 -10.78 12.19
C GLU A 420 -16.93 -10.25 12.24
N VAL A 421 -16.60 -9.21 11.46
CA VAL A 421 -15.23 -8.70 11.38
C VAL A 421 -14.77 -8.01 12.64
N VAL A 422 -13.51 -8.26 12.97
CA VAL A 422 -12.78 -7.63 14.08
C VAL A 422 -11.39 -7.17 13.59
N SER A 423 -10.65 -6.45 14.41
CA SER A 423 -9.36 -5.85 14.02
C SER A 423 -8.38 -6.85 13.40
N SER A 424 -8.29 -8.07 13.92
CA SER A 424 -7.34 -9.08 13.42
C SER A 424 -7.62 -9.56 12.00
N ASP A 425 -8.85 -9.39 11.47
CA ASP A 425 -9.22 -9.76 10.10
C ASP A 425 -8.59 -8.83 9.06
N PHE A 426 -8.11 -7.66 9.48
CA PHE A 426 -7.53 -6.66 8.60
C PHE A 426 -6.00 -6.61 8.65
N ILE A 427 -5.35 -7.47 9.43
CA ILE A 427 -3.88 -7.59 9.44
C ILE A 427 -3.40 -8.00 8.05
N GLY A 428 -2.47 -7.23 7.50
CA GLY A 428 -1.95 -7.43 6.14
C GLY A 428 -2.83 -6.86 5.02
N ASN A 429 -3.86 -6.08 5.35
CA ASN A 429 -4.65 -5.38 4.33
C ASN A 429 -3.83 -4.25 3.70
N THR A 430 -3.86 -4.17 2.36
CA THR A 430 -3.04 -3.23 1.58
C THR A 430 -3.69 -1.86 1.35
N HIS A 431 -4.98 -1.72 1.67
CA HIS A 431 -5.69 -0.45 1.51
C HIS A 431 -5.33 0.53 2.62
N ALA A 432 -5.50 1.81 2.34
CA ALA A 432 -5.30 2.87 3.33
C ALA A 432 -6.39 2.84 4.42
N GLY A 433 -7.64 2.61 4.03
CA GLY A 433 -8.79 2.50 4.94
C GLY A 433 -9.84 1.52 4.43
N ILE A 434 -10.52 0.85 5.35
CA ILE A 434 -11.60 -0.10 5.08
C ILE A 434 -12.87 0.40 5.79
N VAL A 435 -13.88 0.81 5.01
CA VAL A 435 -15.14 1.29 5.57
C VAL A 435 -15.98 0.11 6.04
N ASP A 436 -16.45 0.17 7.28
CA ASP A 436 -17.38 -0.80 7.86
C ASP A 436 -18.83 -0.37 7.61
N GLY A 437 -19.43 -0.94 6.58
CA GLY A 437 -20.80 -0.58 6.19
C GLY A 437 -21.87 -1.08 7.17
N VAL A 438 -21.56 -2.10 7.98
CA VAL A 438 -22.51 -2.56 9.01
C VAL A 438 -22.60 -1.56 10.15
N ALA A 439 -21.49 -0.92 10.48
CA ALA A 439 -21.39 0.06 11.56
C ALA A 439 -21.81 1.48 11.16
N THR A 440 -22.06 1.76 9.87
CA THR A 440 -22.48 3.08 9.38
C THR A 440 -23.78 3.52 10.07
N ILE A 441 -23.81 4.77 10.56
CA ILE A 441 -24.99 5.42 11.15
C ILE A 441 -25.27 6.69 10.37
N ALA A 442 -26.50 6.87 9.90
CA ALA A 442 -26.97 8.08 9.23
C ALA A 442 -28.30 8.53 9.82
N SER A 443 -28.46 9.85 10.05
CA SER A 443 -29.66 10.46 10.56
C SER A 443 -29.73 11.93 10.12
N GLY A 444 -30.54 12.23 9.10
CA GLY A 444 -30.61 13.55 8.50
C GLY A 444 -29.24 13.95 7.94
N LYS A 445 -28.66 15.03 8.44
CA LYS A 445 -27.33 15.52 8.03
C LYS A 445 -26.17 14.91 8.83
N HIS A 446 -26.48 14.03 9.75
CA HIS A 446 -25.49 13.45 10.64
C HIS A 446 -25.04 12.08 10.14
N LEU A 447 -23.72 11.90 9.97
CA LEU A 447 -23.12 10.66 9.46
C LEU A 447 -21.99 10.21 10.38
N VAL A 448 -22.04 8.95 10.82
CA VAL A 448 -20.92 8.31 11.52
C VAL A 448 -20.42 7.14 10.69
N LEU A 449 -19.13 7.19 10.34
CA LEU A 449 -18.43 6.12 9.65
C LEU A 449 -17.36 5.52 10.55
N TYR A 450 -17.21 4.21 10.44
CA TYR A 450 -16.11 3.46 11.05
C TYR A 450 -15.16 3.00 9.96
N VAL A 451 -13.87 3.36 10.11
CA VAL A 451 -12.84 3.06 9.11
C VAL A 451 -11.72 2.31 9.79
N TRP A 452 -11.58 1.03 9.46
CA TRP A 452 -10.46 0.21 9.87
C TRP A 452 -9.23 0.53 9.02
N TYR A 453 -8.04 0.41 9.60
CA TYR A 453 -6.79 0.54 8.87
C TYR A 453 -5.67 -0.24 9.56
N ASP A 454 -4.95 -1.03 8.76
CA ASP A 454 -3.68 -1.62 9.21
C ASP A 454 -2.64 -0.51 9.27
N ASN A 455 -2.35 -0.06 10.49
CA ASN A 455 -1.49 1.10 10.72
C ASN A 455 -0.01 0.82 10.48
N GLU A 456 0.36 -0.42 10.23
CA GLU A 456 1.72 -0.85 9.89
C GLU A 456 1.80 -1.25 8.40
N PHE A 457 1.12 -2.31 7.97
CA PHE A 457 1.22 -2.86 6.63
C PHE A 457 0.45 -2.03 5.58
N GLY A 458 -0.79 -1.66 5.88
CA GLY A 458 -1.61 -0.81 5.01
C GLY A 458 -0.94 0.54 4.77
N TYR A 459 -0.43 1.17 5.85
CA TYR A 459 0.35 2.39 5.74
C TYR A 459 1.63 2.20 4.93
N SER A 460 2.39 1.12 5.16
CA SER A 460 3.62 0.85 4.41
C SER A 460 3.36 0.67 2.91
N ASN A 461 2.19 0.12 2.52
CA ASN A 461 1.78 0.07 1.12
C ASN A 461 1.57 1.47 0.52
N GLN A 462 0.99 2.42 1.28
CA GLN A 462 0.86 3.80 0.79
C GLN A 462 2.23 4.47 0.61
N VAL A 463 3.18 4.22 1.54
CA VAL A 463 4.56 4.70 1.41
C VAL A 463 5.21 4.17 0.14
N VAL A 464 5.09 2.86 -0.14
CA VAL A 464 5.67 2.25 -1.34
C VAL A 464 5.05 2.85 -2.61
N ARG A 465 3.74 3.10 -2.65
CA ARG A 465 3.09 3.79 -3.79
C ARG A 465 3.65 5.19 -4.04
N ILE A 466 3.95 5.95 -2.97
CA ILE A 466 4.62 7.25 -3.11
C ILE A 466 6.05 7.07 -3.66
N VAL A 467 6.79 6.05 -3.22
CA VAL A 467 8.12 5.73 -3.75
C VAL A 467 8.06 5.37 -5.24
N GLU A 468 7.06 4.58 -5.64
CA GLU A 468 6.80 4.23 -7.04
C GLU A 468 6.49 5.49 -7.87
N GLU A 469 5.62 6.37 -7.39
CA GLU A 469 5.32 7.67 -8.02
C GLU A 469 6.56 8.53 -8.19
N LEU A 470 7.37 8.64 -7.14
CA LEU A 470 8.63 9.40 -7.20
C LEU A 470 9.63 8.80 -8.19
N SER A 471 9.58 7.50 -8.45
CA SER A 471 10.44 6.85 -9.45
C SER A 471 10.01 7.19 -10.87
N LEU A 472 8.70 7.33 -11.12
CA LEU A 472 8.13 7.65 -12.44
C LEU A 472 8.39 9.10 -12.85
N ILE A 473 8.47 10.03 -11.91
CA ILE A 473 8.79 11.44 -12.17
C ILE A 473 10.20 11.60 -12.77
N HIS A 474 11.09 10.63 -12.62
CA HIS A 474 12.42 10.61 -13.22
C HIS A 474 12.45 10.05 -14.65
N ILE A 475 11.41 9.36 -15.06
CA ILE A 475 11.24 8.91 -16.44
C ILE A 475 10.50 10.03 -17.15
N SER A 476 11.23 10.87 -17.90
CA SER A 476 10.65 11.88 -18.78
C SER A 476 9.53 11.26 -19.60
N GLU A 477 8.30 11.74 -19.41
CA GLU A 477 7.05 11.26 -19.98
C GLU A 477 7.18 10.45 -21.28
N PRO A 478 6.68 9.21 -21.29
CA PRO A 478 5.99 8.74 -22.47
C PRO A 478 4.57 9.30 -22.38
N THR A 479 4.22 10.10 -23.36
CA THR A 479 2.90 10.63 -23.65
C THR A 479 1.76 9.77 -23.09
N ARG A 480 0.87 10.43 -22.37
CA ARG A 480 -0.41 9.93 -21.86
C ARG A 480 -1.24 9.26 -22.96
#